data_ca26f5706b939256c4beb518afb57d78
#
_entry.id   ca26f5706b939256c4beb518afb57d78
#
_cell.length_a   1.000
_cell.length_b   1.000
_cell.length_c   1.000
_cell.angle_alpha   90.00
_cell.angle_beta   90.00
_cell.angle_gamma   90.00
#
_symmetry.space_group_name_H-M   'P 1'
#
loop_
_entity.id
_entity.type
_entity.pdbx_description
1 polymer ?
#
loop_
_entity_poly.entity_id
_entity_poly.type
_entity_poly.pdbx_seq_one_letter_code
_entity_poly.pdbx_strand_id
1 'polypeptide(L)'
;MLWVGLACHFIGFDTLFMQSWRIREPVMWLTEYLTGNRKTYGMNKVGGVARDLPSDYKERILPVVEKIETETLAAVDAILGDSSLQSRLAGTGIITPEDARAFCVLGPTARGSGVDIDARRDHPFAAYDEVEFEVCVEQGCDIWARTLVRIRETIEAIKILRQLLDKMPGGPVMAEFDEIPPYKVGVSSVEAPRGEVHHYAMTGP
;
A
#
# COMPACT_ATOMS: atom_id res chain seq x y z
N MET A 1 3.88 2.32 -7.08
CA MET A 1 4.11 2.83 -8.48
C MET A 1 3.85 4.33 -8.65
N LEU A 2 2.73 4.93 -8.18
CA LEU A 2 2.47 6.37 -8.34
C LEU A 2 3.59 7.26 -7.79
N TRP A 3 4.05 7.01 -6.56
CA TRP A 3 5.13 7.80 -5.95
C TRP A 3 6.45 7.68 -6.72
N VAL A 4 6.80 6.47 -7.16
CA VAL A 4 8.01 6.21 -7.95
C VAL A 4 7.95 6.99 -9.27
N GLY A 5 6.81 6.95 -9.95
CA GLY A 5 6.61 7.72 -11.18
C GLY A 5 6.76 9.23 -10.97
N LEU A 6 6.16 9.78 -9.91
CA LEU A 6 6.31 11.20 -9.58
C LEU A 6 7.76 11.57 -9.24
N ALA A 7 8.48 10.73 -8.50
CA ALA A 7 9.89 10.93 -8.22
C ALA A 7 10.72 10.99 -9.53
N CYS A 8 10.45 10.07 -10.47
CA CYS A 8 11.09 10.08 -11.78
C CYS A 8 10.76 11.35 -12.57
N HIS A 9 9.51 11.81 -12.54
CA HIS A 9 9.11 13.05 -13.20
C HIS A 9 9.86 14.27 -12.64
N PHE A 10 9.95 14.42 -11.32
CA PHE A 10 10.65 15.53 -10.69
C PHE A 10 12.14 15.62 -11.03
N ILE A 11 12.77 14.49 -11.32
CA ILE A 11 14.17 14.46 -11.75
C ILE A 11 14.34 14.46 -13.29
N GLY A 12 13.24 14.61 -14.04
CA GLY A 12 13.26 14.72 -15.51
C GLY A 12 13.33 13.37 -16.24
N PHE A 13 12.95 12.26 -15.61
CA PHE A 13 12.91 10.95 -16.23
C PHE A 13 11.47 10.54 -16.63
N ASP A 14 10.93 11.25 -17.62
CA ASP A 14 9.54 11.12 -18.04
C ASP A 14 9.18 9.76 -18.65
N THR A 15 10.11 9.07 -19.26
CA THR A 15 9.87 7.71 -19.78
C THR A 15 9.42 6.75 -18.69
N LEU A 16 10.13 6.73 -17.55
CA LEU A 16 9.80 5.86 -16.42
C LEU A 16 8.55 6.36 -15.68
N PHE A 17 8.32 7.68 -15.63
CA PHE A 17 7.07 8.25 -15.17
C PHE A 17 5.88 7.70 -15.96
N MET A 18 5.89 7.80 -17.28
CA MET A 18 4.81 7.29 -18.14
C MET A 18 4.64 5.77 -18.00
N GLN A 19 5.72 5.02 -17.89
CA GLN A 19 5.66 3.57 -17.66
C GLN A 19 5.03 3.22 -16.32
N SER A 20 5.36 3.93 -15.25
CA SER A 20 4.76 3.70 -13.93
C SER A 20 3.24 3.94 -13.92
N TRP A 21 2.76 4.92 -14.70
CA TRP A 21 1.34 5.18 -14.88
C TRP A 21 0.66 4.07 -15.67
N ARG A 22 1.32 3.56 -16.72
CA ARG A 22 0.83 2.42 -17.49
C ARG A 22 0.66 1.17 -16.63
N ILE A 23 1.63 0.87 -15.75
CA ILE A 23 1.57 -0.27 -14.82
C ILE A 23 0.46 -0.07 -13.79
N ARG A 24 0.18 1.17 -13.39
CA ARG A 24 -0.90 1.50 -12.45
C ARG A 24 -2.30 1.30 -13.05
N GLU A 25 -2.47 1.42 -14.36
CA GLU A 25 -3.79 1.37 -15.01
C GLU A 25 -4.55 0.04 -14.79
N PRO A 26 -3.94 -1.14 -14.91
CA PRO A 26 -4.59 -2.40 -14.55
C PRO A 26 -5.06 -2.47 -13.08
N VAL A 27 -4.35 -1.84 -12.14
CA VAL A 27 -4.79 -1.75 -10.75
C VAL A 27 -6.04 -0.89 -10.62
N MET A 28 -6.12 0.22 -11.36
CA MET A 28 -7.32 1.06 -11.38
C MET A 28 -8.52 0.34 -12.00
N TRP A 29 -8.28 -0.46 -13.04
CA TRP A 29 -9.30 -1.31 -13.65
C TRP A 29 -9.78 -2.40 -12.66
N LEU A 30 -8.88 -3.07 -11.94
CA LEU A 30 -9.27 -4.03 -10.89
C LEU A 30 -10.11 -3.36 -9.81
N THR A 31 -9.73 -2.17 -9.38
CA THR A 31 -10.48 -1.42 -8.39
C THR A 31 -11.89 -1.12 -8.90
N GLU A 32 -12.03 -0.67 -10.13
CA GLU A 32 -13.33 -0.41 -10.76
C GLU A 32 -14.18 -1.69 -10.91
N TYR A 33 -13.57 -2.78 -11.33
CA TYR A 33 -14.24 -4.07 -11.46
C TYR A 33 -14.81 -4.56 -10.11
N LEU A 34 -14.03 -4.44 -9.03
CA LEU A 34 -14.41 -4.92 -7.70
C LEU A 34 -15.37 -3.96 -6.98
N THR A 35 -15.17 -2.66 -7.11
CA THR A 35 -15.88 -1.67 -6.29
C THR A 35 -16.91 -0.83 -7.07
N GLY A 36 -16.90 -0.92 -8.40
CA GLY A 36 -17.74 -0.09 -9.26
C GLY A 36 -17.19 1.34 -9.47
N ASN A 37 -16.02 1.67 -8.92
CA ASN A 37 -15.36 2.95 -9.07
C ASN A 37 -13.84 2.73 -9.14
N ARG A 38 -13.13 3.57 -9.88
CA ARG A 38 -11.65 3.53 -9.95
C ARG A 38 -10.96 3.87 -8.62
N LYS A 39 -11.72 4.25 -7.63
CA LYS A 39 -11.36 4.46 -6.23
C LYS A 39 -12.21 3.56 -5.34
N THR A 40 -11.72 3.22 -4.16
CA THR A 40 -12.43 2.33 -3.20
C THR A 40 -13.50 3.03 -2.37
N TYR A 41 -14.01 4.18 -2.82
CA TYR A 41 -14.99 4.97 -2.10
C TYR A 41 -16.26 4.18 -1.81
N GLY A 42 -16.71 4.22 -0.56
CA GLY A 42 -17.95 3.60 -0.12
C GLY A 42 -17.94 2.07 -0.06
N MET A 43 -16.78 1.43 -0.22
CA MET A 43 -16.68 -0.03 -0.05
C MET A 43 -16.73 -0.42 1.42
N ASN A 44 -15.94 0.24 2.26
CA ASN A 44 -16.00 0.00 3.70
C ASN A 44 -17.20 0.68 4.30
N LYS A 45 -17.98 -0.06 5.08
CA LYS A 45 -19.16 0.40 5.81
C LYS A 45 -19.08 -0.07 7.25
N VAL A 46 -19.82 0.57 8.14
CA VAL A 46 -19.99 0.05 9.49
C VAL A 46 -20.60 -1.35 9.39
N GLY A 47 -19.94 -2.31 10.00
CA GLY A 47 -20.35 -3.72 9.96
C GLY A 47 -19.76 -4.55 8.84
N GLY A 48 -19.01 -3.98 7.87
CA GLY A 48 -18.41 -4.78 6.80
C GLY A 48 -18.12 -4.03 5.50
N VAL A 49 -18.47 -4.63 4.37
CA VAL A 49 -18.23 -4.08 3.03
C VAL A 49 -19.51 -4.00 2.21
N ALA A 50 -19.53 -3.09 1.24
CA ALA A 50 -20.74 -2.77 0.45
C ALA A 50 -21.18 -3.88 -0.49
N ARG A 51 -20.29 -4.77 -0.92
CA ARG A 51 -20.55 -5.88 -1.84
C ARG A 51 -19.50 -6.97 -1.71
N ASP A 52 -19.90 -8.17 -2.08
CA ASP A 52 -19.03 -9.33 -2.20
C ASP A 52 -18.23 -9.31 -3.50
N LEU A 53 -17.23 -10.20 -3.59
CA LEU A 53 -16.51 -10.46 -4.83
C LEU A 53 -17.43 -11.16 -5.85
N PRO A 54 -17.30 -10.83 -7.15
CA PRO A 54 -17.97 -11.60 -8.20
C PRO A 54 -17.55 -13.07 -8.16
N SER A 55 -18.45 -13.99 -8.50
CA SER A 55 -18.17 -15.43 -8.47
C SER A 55 -17.01 -15.88 -9.37
N ASP A 56 -16.73 -15.12 -10.43
CA ASP A 56 -15.64 -15.35 -11.38
C ASP A 56 -14.37 -14.55 -11.07
N TYR A 57 -14.23 -14.06 -9.82
CA TYR A 57 -13.15 -13.16 -9.44
C TYR A 57 -11.75 -13.76 -9.66
N LYS A 58 -11.55 -15.04 -9.35
CA LYS A 58 -10.25 -15.71 -9.54
C LYS A 58 -9.84 -15.72 -11.01
N GLU A 59 -10.76 -16.10 -11.90
CA GLU A 59 -10.49 -16.19 -13.34
C GLU A 59 -10.19 -14.84 -13.97
N ARG A 60 -10.78 -13.76 -13.46
CA ARG A 60 -10.58 -12.41 -13.99
C ARG A 60 -9.44 -11.65 -13.34
N ILE A 61 -9.23 -11.83 -12.03
CA ILE A 61 -8.25 -11.05 -11.28
C ILE A 61 -6.84 -11.63 -11.45
N LEU A 62 -6.68 -12.96 -11.35
CA LEU A 62 -5.35 -13.58 -11.38
C LEU A 62 -4.52 -13.20 -12.62
N PRO A 63 -5.04 -13.26 -13.86
CA PRO A 63 -4.26 -12.85 -15.03
C PRO A 63 -3.83 -11.38 -15.00
N VAL A 64 -4.66 -10.51 -14.42
CA VAL A 64 -4.33 -9.09 -14.28
C VAL A 64 -3.25 -8.88 -13.22
N VAL A 65 -3.31 -9.60 -12.10
CA VAL A 65 -2.27 -9.57 -11.05
C VAL A 65 -0.94 -10.07 -11.60
N GLU A 66 -0.93 -11.15 -12.38
CA GLU A 66 0.28 -11.67 -13.05
C GLU A 66 0.89 -10.65 -14.01
N LYS A 67 0.07 -9.95 -14.77
CA LYS A 67 0.52 -8.88 -15.65
C LYS A 67 1.12 -7.72 -14.85
N ILE A 68 0.45 -7.28 -13.78
CA ILE A 68 0.95 -6.22 -12.89
C ILE A 68 2.30 -6.61 -12.29
N GLU A 69 2.43 -7.85 -11.81
CA GLU A 69 3.67 -8.37 -11.25
C GLU A 69 4.81 -8.34 -12.28
N THR A 70 4.60 -8.90 -13.45
CA THR A 70 5.60 -8.95 -14.53
C THR A 70 6.05 -7.55 -14.94
N GLU A 71 5.12 -6.62 -15.16
CA GLU A 71 5.44 -5.25 -15.54
C GLU A 71 6.10 -4.46 -14.39
N THR A 72 5.72 -4.74 -13.13
CA THR A 72 6.35 -4.14 -11.95
C THR A 72 7.79 -4.61 -11.81
N LEU A 73 8.06 -5.90 -11.92
CA LEU A 73 9.43 -6.45 -11.83
C LEU A 73 10.32 -5.88 -12.93
N ALA A 74 9.84 -5.79 -14.16
CA ALA A 74 10.59 -5.18 -15.25
C ALA A 74 10.91 -3.68 -14.99
N ALA A 75 9.98 -2.95 -14.39
CA ALA A 75 10.22 -1.54 -14.00
C ALA A 75 11.21 -1.44 -12.84
N VAL A 76 11.16 -2.36 -11.88
CA VAL A 76 12.11 -2.45 -10.77
C VAL A 76 13.53 -2.70 -11.30
N ASP A 77 13.72 -3.64 -12.20
CA ASP A 77 15.02 -3.94 -12.81
C ASP A 77 15.57 -2.70 -13.54
N ALA A 78 14.73 -1.99 -14.27
CA ALA A 78 15.11 -0.75 -14.95
C ALA A 78 15.53 0.35 -13.96
N ILE A 79 14.83 0.50 -12.82
CA ILE A 79 15.15 1.48 -11.79
C ILE A 79 16.46 1.13 -11.10
N LEU A 80 16.64 -0.12 -10.71
CA LEU A 80 17.83 -0.59 -10.00
C LEU A 80 19.08 -0.58 -10.89
N GLY A 81 18.90 -0.78 -12.21
CA GLY A 81 19.97 -0.73 -13.19
C GLY A 81 20.39 0.68 -13.64
N ASP A 82 19.63 1.72 -13.28
CA ASP A 82 19.88 3.10 -13.71
C ASP A 82 20.78 3.86 -12.71
N SER A 83 22.08 3.94 -13.02
CA SER A 83 23.06 4.65 -12.22
C SER A 83 22.80 6.17 -12.14
N SER A 84 22.14 6.76 -13.15
CA SER A 84 21.76 8.18 -13.14
C SER A 84 20.68 8.47 -12.10
N LEU A 85 19.66 7.60 -12.02
CA LEU A 85 18.64 7.66 -10.98
C LEU A 85 19.27 7.55 -9.59
N GLN A 86 20.07 6.52 -9.37
CA GLN A 86 20.74 6.30 -8.10
C GLN A 86 21.58 7.51 -7.69
N SER A 87 22.42 8.05 -8.58
CA SER A 87 23.29 9.18 -8.28
C SER A 87 22.54 10.47 -7.92
N ARG A 88 21.31 10.64 -8.40
CA ARG A 88 20.46 11.80 -8.08
C ARG A 88 19.69 11.66 -6.77
N LEU A 89 19.41 10.45 -6.34
CA LEU A 89 18.59 10.16 -5.18
C LEU A 89 19.40 9.79 -3.93
N ALA A 90 20.56 9.14 -4.13
CA ALA A 90 21.44 8.75 -3.05
C ALA A 90 22.10 9.97 -2.40
N GLY A 91 22.23 9.94 -1.08
CA GLY A 91 22.82 11.03 -0.28
C GLY A 91 22.00 12.32 -0.25
N THR A 92 20.76 12.31 -0.76
CA THR A 92 19.89 13.48 -0.83
C THR A 92 18.71 13.34 0.14
N GLY A 93 18.33 14.44 0.83
CA GLY A 93 17.19 14.46 1.73
C GLY A 93 17.33 13.49 2.91
N ILE A 94 18.49 13.52 3.55
CA ILE A 94 18.81 12.62 4.67
C ILE A 94 17.91 12.92 5.85
N ILE A 95 17.34 11.85 6.43
CA ILE A 95 16.62 11.84 7.70
C ILE A 95 17.22 10.72 8.51
N THR A 96 17.96 11.04 9.57
CA THR A 96 18.58 10.04 10.44
C THR A 96 17.52 9.23 11.21
N PRO A 97 17.86 8.05 11.75
CA PRO A 97 16.94 7.31 12.62
C PRO A 97 16.49 8.11 13.84
N GLU A 98 17.38 8.95 14.39
CA GLU A 98 17.13 9.84 15.52
C GLU A 98 16.11 10.92 15.14
N ASP A 99 16.32 11.59 14.01
CA ASP A 99 15.41 12.61 13.49
C ASP A 99 14.04 11.99 13.15
N ALA A 100 14.04 10.81 12.51
CA ALA A 100 12.81 10.11 12.18
C ALA A 100 11.96 9.81 13.42
N ARG A 101 12.59 9.41 14.54
CA ARG A 101 11.89 9.21 15.80
C ARG A 101 11.48 10.52 16.46
N ALA A 102 12.35 11.54 16.47
CA ALA A 102 12.07 12.85 17.09
C ALA A 102 10.88 13.57 16.42
N PHE A 103 10.76 13.44 15.09
CA PHE A 103 9.66 14.02 14.31
C PHE A 103 8.45 13.08 14.15
N CYS A 104 8.47 11.91 14.80
CA CYS A 104 7.41 10.89 14.67
C CYS A 104 7.10 10.55 13.20
N VAL A 105 8.14 10.38 12.38
CA VAL A 105 8.00 10.02 10.97
C VAL A 105 7.44 8.61 10.85
N LEU A 106 6.50 8.41 9.93
CA LEU A 106 5.79 7.14 9.74
C LEU A 106 6.01 6.56 8.34
N GLY A 107 5.65 5.29 8.21
CA GLY A 107 5.55 4.56 6.93
C GLY A 107 6.88 4.41 6.20
N PRO A 108 6.86 4.39 4.86
CA PRO A 108 8.07 4.17 4.05
C PRO A 108 9.19 5.19 4.30
N THR A 109 8.87 6.37 4.81
CA THR A 109 9.88 7.38 5.16
C THR A 109 10.65 6.99 6.41
N ALA A 110 9.96 6.51 7.46
CA ALA A 110 10.59 5.96 8.65
C ALA A 110 11.40 4.70 8.33
N ARG A 111 10.81 3.78 7.57
CA ARG A 111 11.47 2.52 7.16
C ARG A 111 12.68 2.75 6.26
N GLY A 112 12.69 3.79 5.43
CA GLY A 112 13.88 4.22 4.67
C GLY A 112 14.97 4.88 5.52
N SER A 113 14.68 5.16 6.79
CA SER A 113 15.60 5.67 7.79
C SER A 113 15.96 4.63 8.88
N GLY A 114 15.78 3.34 8.60
CA GLY A 114 16.12 2.25 9.52
C GLY A 114 15.17 2.09 10.71
N VAL A 115 14.01 2.75 10.70
CA VAL A 115 13.01 2.59 11.77
C VAL A 115 12.03 1.51 11.37
N ASP A 116 12.10 0.37 12.06
CA ASP A 116 11.28 -0.82 11.78
C ASP A 116 9.93 -0.73 12.50
N ILE A 117 8.98 -0.02 11.87
CA ILE A 117 7.58 0.12 12.30
C ILE A 117 6.64 -0.10 11.13
N ASP A 118 5.57 -0.89 11.36
CA ASP A 118 4.51 -1.12 10.37
C ASP A 118 3.23 -1.52 11.08
N ALA A 119 2.17 -0.74 10.94
CA ALA A 119 0.91 -0.99 11.63
C ALA A 119 0.26 -2.32 11.21
N ARG A 120 0.54 -2.83 10.01
CA ARG A 120 0.06 -4.13 9.54
C ARG A 120 0.59 -5.29 10.37
N ARG A 121 1.83 -5.17 10.87
CA ARG A 121 2.50 -6.15 11.74
C ARG A 121 2.29 -5.83 13.23
N ASP A 122 2.48 -4.57 13.61
CA ASP A 122 2.54 -4.15 15.01
C ASP A 122 1.15 -4.03 15.64
N HIS A 123 0.14 -3.72 14.84
CA HIS A 123 -1.28 -3.63 15.21
C HIS A 123 -2.16 -4.18 14.09
N PRO A 124 -2.15 -5.51 13.83
CA PRO A 124 -2.83 -6.11 12.68
C PRO A 124 -4.31 -5.71 12.61
N PHE A 125 -4.75 -5.39 11.43
CA PHE A 125 -6.14 -5.06 11.12
C PHE A 125 -6.59 -5.82 9.87
N ALA A 126 -7.91 -5.96 9.67
CA ALA A 126 -8.51 -6.78 8.61
C ALA A 126 -7.96 -8.21 8.64
N ALA A 127 -7.33 -8.70 7.59
CA ALA A 127 -6.75 -10.04 7.50
C ALA A 127 -5.21 -10.04 7.52
N TYR A 128 -4.56 -8.99 8.02
CA TYR A 128 -3.09 -8.93 8.05
C TYR A 128 -2.44 -9.92 9.00
N ASP A 129 -3.14 -10.42 9.99
CA ASP A 129 -2.71 -11.51 10.87
C ASP A 129 -2.82 -12.91 10.22
N GLU A 130 -3.53 -13.02 9.09
CA GLU A 130 -3.73 -14.26 8.34
C GLU A 130 -2.79 -14.40 7.13
N VAL A 131 -2.02 -13.35 6.80
CA VAL A 131 -1.13 -13.33 5.64
C VAL A 131 0.33 -13.14 6.05
N GLU A 132 1.21 -13.76 5.27
CA GLU A 132 2.66 -13.63 5.45
C GLU A 132 3.20 -12.52 4.56
N PHE A 133 3.96 -11.60 5.14
CA PHE A 133 4.66 -10.53 4.43
C PHE A 133 5.89 -10.06 5.21
N GLU A 134 6.82 -9.42 4.50
CA GLU A 134 8.00 -8.82 5.10
C GLU A 134 7.86 -7.30 5.22
N VAL A 135 8.25 -6.75 6.37
CA VAL A 135 8.39 -5.30 6.54
C VAL A 135 9.68 -4.85 5.88
N CYS A 136 9.56 -4.03 4.86
CA CYS A 136 10.71 -3.54 4.09
C CYS A 136 11.39 -2.38 4.81
N VAL A 137 12.62 -2.58 5.28
CA VAL A 137 13.43 -1.55 5.96
C VAL A 137 14.75 -1.36 5.21
N GLU A 138 15.18 -0.10 5.07
CA GLU A 138 16.44 0.32 4.48
C GLU A 138 17.20 1.23 5.44
N GLN A 139 18.53 1.16 5.41
CA GLN A 139 19.41 1.90 6.33
C GLN A 139 20.04 3.17 5.72
N GLY A 140 19.73 3.47 4.44
CA GLY A 140 20.38 4.56 3.71
C GLY A 140 19.95 5.96 4.15
N CYS A 141 18.84 6.11 4.84
CA CYS A 141 18.33 7.37 5.38
C CYS A 141 18.03 8.47 4.35
N ASP A 142 18.16 8.19 3.07
CA ASP A 142 18.06 9.13 1.95
C ASP A 142 16.84 8.86 1.04
N ILE A 143 16.71 9.63 -0.03
CA ILE A 143 15.60 9.43 -0.98
C ILE A 143 15.73 8.09 -1.71
N TRP A 144 16.95 7.61 -1.97
CA TRP A 144 17.16 6.31 -2.58
C TRP A 144 16.63 5.18 -1.70
N ALA A 145 16.97 5.16 -0.43
CA ALA A 145 16.46 4.20 0.55
C ALA A 145 14.93 4.21 0.61
N ARG A 146 14.31 5.39 0.65
CA ARG A 146 12.85 5.54 0.60
C ARG A 146 12.23 5.05 -0.70
N THR A 147 12.96 5.14 -1.81
CA THR A 147 12.54 4.58 -3.10
C THR A 147 12.56 3.05 -3.07
N LEU A 148 13.64 2.47 -2.54
CA LEU A 148 13.79 1.02 -2.40
C LEU A 148 12.69 0.41 -1.52
N VAL A 149 12.41 1.03 -0.36
CA VAL A 149 11.28 0.59 0.51
C VAL A 149 9.98 0.53 -0.28
N ARG A 150 9.61 1.58 -1.00
CA ARG A 150 8.34 1.63 -1.76
C ARG A 150 8.28 0.61 -2.90
N ILE A 151 9.40 0.35 -3.54
CA ILE A 151 9.50 -0.68 -4.58
C ILE A 151 9.27 -2.06 -3.98
N ARG A 152 9.98 -2.39 -2.89
CA ARG A 152 9.84 -3.67 -2.20
C ARG A 152 8.43 -3.86 -1.63
N GLU A 153 7.86 -2.83 -1.02
CA GLU A 153 6.47 -2.87 -0.54
C GLU A 153 5.44 -3.09 -1.65
N THR A 154 5.72 -2.63 -2.88
CA THR A 154 4.86 -2.93 -4.02
C THR A 154 4.88 -4.42 -4.36
N ILE A 155 6.05 -5.06 -4.29
CA ILE A 155 6.20 -6.51 -4.49
C ILE A 155 5.51 -7.28 -3.37
N GLU A 156 5.71 -6.89 -2.11
CA GLU A 156 5.03 -7.49 -0.95
C GLU A 156 3.51 -7.36 -1.05
N ALA A 157 3.00 -6.20 -1.50
CA ALA A 157 1.56 -6.02 -1.73
C ALA A 157 0.98 -7.00 -2.78
N ILE A 158 1.74 -7.35 -3.82
CA ILE A 158 1.33 -8.37 -4.80
C ILE A 158 1.30 -9.76 -4.16
N LYS A 159 2.29 -10.10 -3.32
CA LYS A 159 2.30 -11.38 -2.57
C LYS A 159 1.12 -11.49 -1.61
N ILE A 160 0.82 -10.43 -0.87
CA ILE A 160 -0.36 -10.35 0.01
C ILE A 160 -1.64 -10.56 -0.79
N LEU A 161 -1.79 -9.86 -1.93
CA LEU A 161 -2.97 -9.98 -2.78
C LEU A 161 -3.20 -11.42 -3.28
N ARG A 162 -2.12 -12.13 -3.67
CA ARG A 162 -2.22 -13.55 -4.06
C ARG A 162 -2.71 -14.42 -2.91
N GLN A 163 -2.16 -14.26 -1.72
CA GLN A 163 -2.58 -15.02 -0.54
C GLN A 163 -4.05 -14.76 -0.19
N LEU A 164 -4.50 -13.50 -0.25
CA LEU A 164 -5.88 -13.14 0.03
C LEU A 164 -6.85 -13.74 -1.01
N LEU A 165 -6.48 -13.74 -2.29
CA LEU A 165 -7.30 -14.36 -3.34
C LEU A 165 -7.44 -15.88 -3.15
N ASP A 166 -6.42 -16.54 -2.63
CA ASP A 166 -6.45 -17.99 -2.35
C ASP A 166 -7.22 -18.32 -1.07
N LYS A 167 -7.07 -17.50 -0.03
CA LYS A 167 -7.66 -17.70 1.31
C LYS A 167 -9.03 -17.07 1.48
N MET A 168 -9.60 -16.42 0.45
CA MET A 168 -10.86 -15.67 0.57
C MET A 168 -11.99 -16.54 1.13
N PRO A 169 -12.52 -16.23 2.32
CA PRO A 169 -13.62 -16.97 2.90
C PRO A 169 -14.94 -16.65 2.18
N GLY A 170 -15.88 -17.60 2.21
CA GLY A 170 -17.26 -17.33 1.87
C GLY A 170 -18.05 -16.87 3.08
N GLY A 171 -19.23 -16.29 2.84
CA GLY A 171 -20.14 -15.92 3.92
C GLY A 171 -20.70 -14.50 3.79
N PRO A 172 -21.40 -14.00 4.81
CA PRO A 172 -21.98 -12.65 4.77
C PRO A 172 -20.87 -11.59 4.78
N VAL A 173 -21.01 -10.59 3.92
CA VAL A 173 -20.05 -9.48 3.79
C VAL A 173 -20.34 -8.32 4.73
N MET A 174 -21.45 -8.38 5.46
CA MET A 174 -21.88 -7.36 6.40
C MET A 174 -22.48 -8.00 7.65
N ALA A 175 -22.08 -7.54 8.81
CA ALA A 175 -22.71 -7.90 10.08
C ALA A 175 -24.02 -7.11 10.25
N GLU A 176 -25.03 -7.78 10.82
CA GLU A 176 -26.25 -7.10 11.27
C GLU A 176 -25.97 -6.40 12.59
N PHE A 177 -26.44 -5.18 12.73
CA PHE A 177 -26.39 -4.43 13.97
C PHE A 177 -27.63 -3.51 14.05
N ASP A 178 -28.19 -3.36 15.25
CA ASP A 178 -29.42 -2.59 15.44
C ASP A 178 -29.16 -1.08 15.44
N GLU A 179 -28.32 -0.62 16.36
CA GLU A 179 -28.01 0.79 16.53
C GLU A 179 -26.56 1.03 16.91
N ILE A 180 -26.00 2.13 16.48
CA ILE A 180 -24.72 2.62 16.98
C ILE A 180 -25.00 3.31 18.32
N PRO A 181 -24.48 2.79 19.47
CA PRO A 181 -24.78 3.35 20.77
C PRO A 181 -24.26 4.80 20.87
N PRO A 182 -25.03 5.72 21.51
CA PRO A 182 -24.58 7.08 21.73
C PRO A 182 -23.40 7.14 22.73
N TYR A 183 -22.64 8.24 22.64
CA TYR A 183 -21.52 8.56 23.57
C TYR A 183 -20.45 7.46 23.67
N LYS A 184 -20.20 6.73 22.58
CA LYS A 184 -19.10 5.75 22.51
C LYS A 184 -17.90 6.35 21.81
N VAL A 185 -16.74 5.91 22.25
CA VAL A 185 -15.45 6.27 21.63
C VAL A 185 -14.86 5.03 20.98
N GLY A 186 -14.43 5.18 19.74
CA GLY A 186 -13.67 4.18 19.00
C GLY A 186 -12.35 4.78 18.53
N VAL A 187 -11.29 4.00 18.64
CA VAL A 187 -9.95 4.37 18.15
C VAL A 187 -9.43 3.22 17.30
N SER A 188 -8.82 3.54 16.18
CA SER A 188 -8.25 2.53 15.27
C SER A 188 -7.11 3.13 14.46
N SER A 189 -6.14 2.31 14.12
CA SER A 189 -5.04 2.64 13.21
C SER A 189 -5.02 1.69 12.03
N VAL A 190 -4.62 2.19 10.87
CA VAL A 190 -4.39 1.41 9.66
C VAL A 190 -3.12 1.88 8.97
N GLU A 191 -2.40 0.98 8.30
CA GLU A 191 -1.26 1.36 7.46
C GLU A 191 -1.75 1.80 6.09
N ALA A 192 -1.56 3.07 5.76
CA ALA A 192 -1.80 3.62 4.45
C ALA A 192 -0.49 3.69 3.64
N PRO A 193 -0.53 3.95 2.30
CA PRO A 193 0.69 3.95 1.45
C PRO A 193 1.78 4.96 1.85
N ARG A 194 1.45 5.92 2.72
CA ARG A 194 2.40 6.91 3.24
C ARG A 194 2.72 6.76 4.72
N GLY A 195 2.14 5.77 5.36
CA GLY A 195 2.33 5.47 6.77
C GLY A 195 1.02 5.31 7.53
N GLU A 196 1.12 5.10 8.81
CA GLU A 196 -0.01 4.88 9.69
C GLU A 196 -1.00 6.06 9.68
N VAL A 197 -2.27 5.74 9.61
CA VAL A 197 -3.39 6.68 9.75
C VAL A 197 -4.17 6.29 10.98
N HIS A 198 -4.27 7.23 11.91
CA HIS A 198 -4.98 7.06 13.16
C HIS A 198 -6.37 7.70 13.08
N HIS A 199 -7.40 6.93 13.47
CA HIS A 199 -8.76 7.38 13.50
C HIS A 199 -9.29 7.41 14.92
N TYR A 200 -9.90 8.52 15.29
CA TYR A 200 -10.67 8.69 16.51
C TYR A 200 -12.11 9.05 16.14
N ALA A 201 -13.06 8.29 16.64
CA ALA A 201 -14.49 8.54 16.41
C ALA A 201 -15.23 8.58 17.73
N MET A 202 -16.16 9.51 17.85
CA MET A 202 -17.09 9.60 19.00
C MET A 202 -18.50 9.74 18.48
N THR A 203 -19.41 8.90 18.98
CA THR A 203 -20.84 9.00 18.65
C THR A 203 -21.51 10.10 19.42
N GLY A 204 -22.42 10.81 18.76
CA GLY A 204 -23.24 11.84 19.38
C GLY A 204 -24.30 11.31 20.35
N PRO A 205 -25.20 12.19 20.82
CA PRO A 205 -26.34 11.82 21.64
C PRO A 205 -27.37 11.01 20.86
#